data_02ffc3f925b08c7d0304028a5665eb7a
#
_entry.id   02ffc3f925b08c7d0304028a5665eb7a
#
_cell.length_a   1.000
_cell.length_b   1.000
_cell.length_c   1.000
_cell.angle_alpha   90.00
_cell.angle_beta   90.00
_cell.angle_gamma   90.00
#
_symmetry.space_group_name_H-M   'P 1'
#
loop_
_entity.id
_entity.type
_entity.pdbx_description
1 polymer ?
#
loop_
_entity_poly.entity_id
_entity_poly.type
_entity_poly.pdbx_seq_one_letter_code
_entity_poly.pdbx_strand_id
1 'polypeptide(L)'
;MSSSGPASGQPIAPMMRVLWQEVRERMHTAFAEQGHDLRAEHLAVLQHPGPDGQRPSALAARSGMSRQAINHLISHLERAGYLERYTDPADQRSRLIRLTERGRRLYERIEAVAATVEAEWAEQVGAHRLEELRTTLSDLLTYRQGQPGRQRR
;
A
#
# COMPACT_ATOMS: atom_id res chain seq x y z
N MET A 1 9.70 -18.27 33.28
CA MET A 1 8.92 -17.14 32.72
C MET A 1 8.29 -17.63 31.42
N SER A 2 7.02 -17.95 31.48
CA SER A 2 6.28 -18.62 30.41
C SER A 2 5.98 -17.61 29.31
N SER A 3 6.62 -17.77 28.16
CA SER A 3 6.25 -17.13 26.91
C SER A 3 4.93 -17.73 26.44
N SER A 4 3.82 -17.06 26.72
CA SER A 4 2.53 -17.40 26.12
C SER A 4 2.60 -17.10 24.62
N GLY A 5 2.84 -18.12 23.82
CA GLY A 5 2.67 -18.04 22.37
C GLY A 5 1.22 -17.64 22.04
N PRO A 6 0.97 -16.99 20.90
CA PRO A 6 -0.37 -16.61 20.50
C PRO A 6 -1.27 -17.83 20.47
N ALA A 7 -2.42 -17.74 21.17
CA ALA A 7 -3.38 -18.80 21.27
C ALA A 7 -3.78 -19.32 19.89
N SER A 8 -3.60 -20.62 19.66
CA SER A 8 -4.15 -21.33 18.51
C SER A 8 -5.65 -21.05 18.43
N GLY A 9 -6.08 -20.24 17.43
CA GLY A 9 -7.50 -19.98 17.21
C GLY A 9 -7.90 -18.50 17.07
N GLN A 10 -7.01 -17.54 17.25
CA GLN A 10 -7.38 -16.14 16.96
C GLN A 10 -7.54 -15.91 15.44
N PRO A 11 -8.59 -15.18 15.01
CA PRO A 11 -8.76 -14.85 13.61
C PRO A 11 -7.57 -14.03 13.07
N ILE A 12 -7.10 -14.36 11.88
CA ILE A 12 -5.93 -13.71 11.25
C ILE A 12 -6.23 -12.23 10.93
N ALA A 13 -7.45 -11.90 10.51
CA ALA A 13 -7.78 -10.55 10.07
C ALA A 13 -7.60 -9.46 11.15
N PRO A 14 -8.01 -9.63 12.41
CA PRO A 14 -7.67 -8.70 13.49
C PRO A 14 -6.16 -8.56 13.71
N MET A 15 -5.39 -9.64 13.63
CA MET A 15 -3.93 -9.60 13.80
C MET A 15 -3.29 -8.78 12.68
N MET A 16 -3.66 -9.02 11.43
CA MET A 16 -3.20 -8.22 10.30
C MET A 16 -3.53 -6.73 10.44
N ARG A 17 -4.72 -6.43 10.99
CA ARG A 17 -5.12 -5.04 11.23
C ARG A 17 -4.21 -4.34 12.24
N VAL A 18 -3.83 -5.02 13.32
CA VAL A 18 -2.93 -4.47 14.35
C VAL A 18 -1.55 -4.20 13.76
N LEU A 19 -0.98 -5.18 13.05
CA LEU A 19 0.33 -5.01 12.39
C LEU A 19 0.29 -3.90 11.33
N TRP A 20 -0.78 -3.82 10.55
CA TRP A 20 -0.97 -2.73 9.58
C TRP A 20 -1.09 -1.35 10.24
N GLN A 21 -1.71 -1.28 11.41
CA GLN A 21 -1.82 -0.03 12.17
C GLN A 21 -0.43 0.46 12.63
N GLU A 22 0.43 -0.43 13.10
CA GLU A 22 1.82 -0.10 13.47
C GLU A 22 2.58 0.50 12.26
N VAL A 23 2.53 -0.16 11.10
CA VAL A 23 3.16 0.35 9.87
C VAL A 23 2.62 1.75 9.52
N ARG A 24 1.29 1.94 9.59
CA ARG A 24 0.66 3.24 9.33
C ARG A 24 1.13 4.35 10.26
N GLU A 25 1.23 4.07 11.54
CA GLU A 25 1.69 5.05 12.54
C GLU A 25 3.13 5.47 12.29
N ARG A 26 4.02 4.50 11.98
CA ARG A 26 5.40 4.79 11.61
C ARG A 26 5.49 5.64 10.33
N MET A 27 4.69 5.33 9.32
CA MET A 27 4.63 6.14 8.10
C MET A 27 4.10 7.54 8.36
N HIS A 28 3.04 7.67 9.18
CA HIS A 28 2.48 8.98 9.53
C HIS A 28 3.52 9.86 10.24
N THR A 29 4.26 9.32 11.19
CA THR A 29 5.33 10.03 11.89
C THR A 29 6.41 10.48 10.91
N ALA A 30 6.88 9.60 10.03
CA ALA A 30 7.90 9.91 9.04
C ALA A 30 7.46 11.00 8.04
N PHE A 31 6.16 11.07 7.71
CA PHE A 31 5.62 12.12 6.84
C PHE A 31 5.48 13.46 7.56
N ALA A 32 4.99 13.44 8.80
CA ALA A 32 4.84 14.65 9.60
C ALA A 32 6.18 15.36 9.86
N GLU A 33 7.23 14.61 10.15
CA GLU A 33 8.60 15.12 10.34
C GLU A 33 9.15 15.86 9.11
N GLN A 34 8.63 15.57 7.91
CA GLN A 34 9.05 16.17 6.65
C GLN A 34 8.09 17.23 6.13
N GLY A 35 7.06 17.58 6.91
CA GLY A 35 6.07 18.58 6.50
C GLY A 35 5.12 18.09 5.39
N HIS A 36 4.95 16.76 5.23
CA HIS A 36 4.00 16.21 4.29
C HIS A 36 2.62 16.10 4.93
N ASP A 37 1.64 16.84 4.41
CA ASP A 37 0.21 16.70 4.79
C ASP A 37 -0.40 15.49 4.06
N LEU A 38 0.03 14.29 4.49
CA LEU A 38 -0.42 13.03 3.93
C LEU A 38 -1.11 12.18 5.00
N ARG A 39 -2.20 11.54 4.57
CA ARG A 39 -2.97 10.60 5.37
C ARG A 39 -2.73 9.17 4.89
N ALA A 40 -3.07 8.21 5.72
CA ALA A 40 -2.93 6.80 5.38
C ALA A 40 -3.66 6.39 4.08
N GLU A 41 -4.78 7.05 3.76
CA GLU A 41 -5.51 6.78 2.52
C GLU A 41 -4.69 7.10 1.26
N HIS A 42 -3.79 8.08 1.32
CA HIS A 42 -2.91 8.44 0.20
C HIS A 42 -1.92 7.31 -0.13
N LEU A 43 -1.58 6.45 0.84
CA LEU A 43 -0.72 5.29 0.62
C LEU A 43 -1.33 4.33 -0.41
N ALA A 44 -2.65 4.17 -0.44
CA ALA A 44 -3.32 3.31 -1.40
C ALA A 44 -3.08 3.74 -2.86
N VAL A 45 -2.81 5.03 -3.07
CA VAL A 45 -2.48 5.57 -4.39
C VAL A 45 -0.97 5.55 -4.64
N LEU A 46 -0.16 5.94 -3.65
CA LEU A 46 1.29 6.07 -3.78
C LEU A 46 2.02 4.75 -3.92
N GLN A 47 1.50 3.66 -3.37
CA GLN A 47 2.12 2.32 -3.42
C GLN A 47 1.96 1.60 -4.76
N HIS A 48 1.17 2.13 -5.69
CA HIS A 48 0.76 1.37 -6.86
C HIS A 48 1.00 1.99 -8.23
N PRO A 49 1.61 3.15 -8.41
CA PRO A 49 1.95 3.59 -9.75
C PRO A 49 3.13 2.78 -10.25
N GLY A 50 2.87 1.88 -11.18
CA GLY A 50 3.95 1.22 -11.92
C GLY A 50 4.82 2.24 -12.67
N PRO A 51 6.00 1.85 -13.16
CA PRO A 51 6.93 2.74 -13.88
C PRO A 51 6.27 3.40 -15.09
N ASP A 52 5.35 2.70 -15.73
CA ASP A 52 4.65 3.16 -16.94
C ASP A 52 3.33 3.90 -16.63
N GLY A 53 3.09 4.20 -15.37
CA GLY A 53 1.83 4.82 -14.93
C GLY A 53 0.67 3.85 -14.80
N GLN A 54 -0.43 4.31 -14.22
CA GLN A 54 -1.60 3.48 -13.96
C GLN A 54 -2.91 4.23 -14.19
N ARG A 55 -3.92 3.51 -14.67
CA ARG A 55 -5.28 4.06 -14.82
C ARG A 55 -5.94 4.22 -13.44
N PRO A 56 -6.62 5.35 -13.15
CA PRO A 56 -7.34 5.53 -11.90
C PRO A 56 -8.35 4.40 -11.59
N SER A 57 -8.98 3.83 -12.63
CA SER A 57 -9.90 2.70 -12.47
C SER A 57 -9.22 1.42 -11.98
N ALA A 58 -7.98 1.17 -12.43
CA ALA A 58 -7.20 0.03 -11.96
C ALA A 58 -6.77 0.21 -10.50
N LEU A 59 -6.41 1.41 -10.09
CA LEU A 59 -6.13 1.73 -8.68
C LEU A 59 -7.36 1.51 -7.80
N ALA A 60 -8.54 1.97 -8.23
CA ALA A 60 -9.78 1.76 -7.49
C ALA A 60 -10.06 0.26 -7.29
N ALA A 61 -9.91 -0.54 -8.35
CA ALA A 61 -10.11 -1.99 -8.29
C ALA A 61 -9.14 -2.67 -7.31
N ARG A 62 -7.87 -2.29 -7.32
CA ARG A 62 -6.83 -2.88 -6.45
C ARG A 62 -6.97 -2.49 -4.98
N SER A 63 -7.31 -1.21 -4.71
CA SER A 63 -7.45 -0.70 -3.35
C SER A 63 -8.80 -1.06 -2.69
N GLY A 64 -9.76 -1.59 -3.47
CA GLY A 64 -11.12 -1.84 -2.98
C GLY A 64 -11.90 -0.56 -2.69
N MET A 65 -11.43 0.59 -3.16
CA MET A 65 -12.08 1.90 -2.98
C MET A 65 -12.98 2.24 -4.16
N SER A 66 -13.95 3.14 -3.93
CA SER A 66 -14.77 3.67 -5.03
C SER A 66 -13.93 4.52 -5.99
N ARG A 67 -14.37 4.61 -7.26
CA ARG A 67 -13.73 5.50 -8.26
C ARG A 67 -13.70 6.94 -7.79
N GLN A 68 -14.77 7.41 -7.14
CA GLN A 68 -14.84 8.77 -6.62
C GLN A 68 -13.80 9.02 -5.52
N ALA A 69 -13.66 8.08 -4.56
CA ALA A 69 -12.67 8.17 -3.49
C ALA A 69 -11.24 8.21 -4.05
N ILE A 70 -10.90 7.30 -4.98
CA ILE A 70 -9.58 7.30 -5.62
C ILE A 70 -9.32 8.60 -6.39
N ASN A 71 -10.28 9.10 -7.16
CA ASN A 71 -10.10 10.36 -7.88
C ASN A 71 -9.89 11.55 -6.94
N HIS A 72 -10.55 11.57 -5.77
CA HIS A 72 -10.33 12.59 -4.75
C HIS A 72 -8.89 12.54 -4.21
N LEU A 73 -8.39 11.35 -3.87
CA LEU A 73 -7.01 11.15 -3.40
C LEU A 73 -5.98 11.53 -4.48
N ILE A 74 -6.20 11.12 -5.73
CA ILE A 74 -5.35 11.49 -6.87
C ILE A 74 -5.29 13.02 -7.01
N SER A 75 -6.43 13.71 -6.98
CA SER A 75 -6.48 15.16 -7.13
C SER A 75 -5.78 15.89 -5.98
N HIS A 76 -5.83 15.35 -4.76
CA HIS A 76 -5.06 15.88 -3.64
C HIS A 76 -3.55 15.73 -3.87
N LEU A 77 -3.11 14.54 -4.26
CA LEU A 77 -1.70 14.23 -4.52
C LEU A 77 -1.14 15.00 -5.73
N GLU A 78 -1.95 15.25 -6.76
CA GLU A 78 -1.59 16.11 -7.89
C GLU A 78 -1.35 17.55 -7.45
N ARG A 79 -2.27 18.13 -6.68
CA ARG A 79 -2.13 19.50 -6.14
C ARG A 79 -0.91 19.62 -5.22
N ALA A 80 -0.59 18.59 -4.48
CA ALA A 80 0.59 18.52 -3.64
C ALA A 80 1.89 18.21 -4.42
N GLY A 81 1.80 17.96 -5.74
CA GLY A 81 2.94 17.73 -6.63
C GLY A 81 3.57 16.35 -6.52
N TYR A 82 2.87 15.35 -6.00
CA TYR A 82 3.37 13.96 -5.90
C TYR A 82 3.00 13.11 -7.11
N LEU A 83 1.90 13.44 -7.78
CA LEU A 83 1.41 12.76 -8.96
C LEU A 83 1.23 13.74 -10.12
N GLU A 84 1.28 13.23 -11.32
CA GLU A 84 0.87 13.93 -12.53
C GLU A 84 0.02 13.03 -13.41
N ARG A 85 -0.92 13.64 -14.13
CA ARG A 85 -1.69 12.96 -15.19
C ARG A 85 -1.06 13.19 -16.53
N TYR A 86 -1.05 12.15 -17.35
CA TYR A 86 -0.64 12.25 -18.74
C TYR A 86 -1.55 11.40 -19.64
N THR A 87 -1.51 11.68 -20.90
CA THR A 87 -2.29 10.93 -21.90
C THR A 87 -1.65 9.57 -22.12
N ASP A 88 -2.47 8.51 -22.11
CA ASP A 88 -2.02 7.17 -22.44
C ASP A 88 -1.49 7.14 -23.88
N PRO A 89 -0.23 6.77 -24.14
CA PRO A 89 0.31 6.69 -25.50
C PRO A 89 -0.45 5.69 -26.40
N ALA A 90 -1.02 4.65 -25.78
CA ALA A 90 -1.78 3.63 -26.49
C ALA A 90 -3.26 4.00 -26.71
N ASP A 91 -3.79 4.96 -25.93
CA ASP A 91 -5.18 5.39 -26.00
C ASP A 91 -5.30 6.87 -25.60
N GLN A 92 -5.32 7.76 -26.59
CA GLN A 92 -5.37 9.21 -26.38
C GLN A 92 -6.61 9.71 -25.59
N ARG A 93 -7.65 8.89 -25.45
CA ARG A 93 -8.84 9.21 -24.67
C ARG A 93 -8.68 8.84 -23.20
N SER A 94 -7.68 8.04 -22.86
CA SER A 94 -7.38 7.59 -21.50
C SER A 94 -6.34 8.47 -20.84
N ARG A 95 -6.48 8.62 -19.52
CA ARG A 95 -5.49 9.29 -18.68
C ARG A 95 -4.85 8.28 -17.76
N LEU A 96 -3.54 8.33 -17.71
CA LEU A 96 -2.70 7.61 -16.75
C LEU A 96 -2.21 8.58 -15.69
N ILE A 97 -1.90 8.06 -14.53
CA ILE A 97 -1.21 8.78 -13.45
C ILE A 97 0.15 8.14 -13.21
N ARG A 98 1.14 8.97 -12.92
CA ARG A 98 2.47 8.52 -12.51
C ARG A 98 3.01 9.39 -11.39
N LEU A 99 4.03 8.89 -10.69
CA LEU A 99 4.77 9.67 -9.70
C LEU A 99 5.60 10.74 -10.39
N THR A 100 5.57 11.95 -9.84
CA THR A 100 6.57 12.98 -10.13
C THR A 100 7.89 12.61 -9.46
N GLU A 101 8.95 13.39 -9.69
CA GLU A 101 10.22 13.24 -8.96
C GLU A 101 10.03 13.39 -7.44
N ARG A 102 9.19 14.33 -7.00
CA ARG A 102 8.81 14.47 -5.60
C ARG A 102 8.04 13.24 -5.09
N GLY A 103 7.15 12.69 -5.91
CA GLY A 103 6.41 11.48 -5.60
C GLY A 103 7.30 10.25 -5.49
N ARG A 104 8.31 10.11 -6.36
CA ARG A 104 9.30 9.01 -6.28
C ARG A 104 10.10 9.04 -4.99
N ARG A 105 10.63 10.21 -4.61
CA ARG A 105 11.34 10.37 -3.33
C ARG A 105 10.47 10.02 -2.13
N LEU A 106 9.19 10.39 -2.18
CA LEU A 106 8.25 10.01 -1.13
C LEU A 106 8.00 8.49 -1.11
N TYR A 107 7.85 7.87 -2.26
CA TYR A 107 7.67 6.42 -2.39
C TYR A 107 8.86 5.64 -1.83
N GLU A 108 10.09 6.05 -2.15
CA GLU A 108 11.32 5.47 -1.60
C GLU A 108 11.35 5.55 -0.06
N ARG A 109 10.83 6.65 0.51
CA ARG A 109 10.71 6.79 1.97
C ARG A 109 9.67 5.85 2.55
N ILE A 110 8.54 5.66 1.87
CA ILE A 110 7.51 4.69 2.28
C ILE A 110 8.12 3.29 2.34
N GLU A 111 8.86 2.90 1.31
CA GLU A 111 9.54 1.60 1.26
C GLU A 111 10.58 1.46 2.37
N ALA A 112 11.37 2.50 2.64
CA ALA A 112 12.36 2.49 3.71
C ALA A 112 11.72 2.31 5.10
N VAL A 113 10.61 2.99 5.38
CA VAL A 113 9.87 2.82 6.64
C VAL A 113 9.33 1.40 6.76
N ALA A 114 8.72 0.87 5.70
CA ALA A 114 8.22 -0.51 5.69
C ALA A 114 9.35 -1.52 5.93
N ALA A 115 10.49 -1.35 5.27
CA ALA A 115 11.65 -2.22 5.44
C ALA A 115 12.20 -2.17 6.87
N THR A 116 12.20 -1.01 7.53
CA THR A 116 12.61 -0.88 8.93
C THR A 116 11.68 -1.68 9.86
N VAL A 117 10.37 -1.55 9.69
CA VAL A 117 9.40 -2.31 10.50
C VAL A 117 9.55 -3.82 10.26
N GLU A 118 9.72 -4.23 9.02
CA GLU A 118 9.94 -5.64 8.69
C GLU A 118 11.24 -6.20 9.29
N ALA A 119 12.30 -5.40 9.34
CA ALA A 119 13.56 -5.80 10.00
C ALA A 119 13.35 -6.01 11.52
N GLU A 120 12.62 -5.10 12.18
CA GLU A 120 12.26 -5.23 13.60
C GLU A 120 11.42 -6.50 13.85
N TRP A 121 10.48 -6.81 12.96
CA TRP A 121 9.71 -8.06 13.04
C TRP A 121 10.57 -9.29 12.81
N ALA A 122 11.53 -9.22 11.87
CA ALA A 122 12.47 -10.33 11.63
C ALA A 122 13.34 -10.61 12.86
N GLU A 123 13.76 -9.58 13.60
CA GLU A 123 14.48 -9.72 14.85
C GLU A 123 13.63 -10.41 15.94
N GLN A 124 12.32 -10.13 16.00
CA GLN A 124 11.41 -10.68 16.99
C GLN A 124 11.01 -12.13 16.72
N VAL A 125 10.69 -12.47 15.47
CA VAL A 125 10.14 -13.80 15.12
C VAL A 125 11.11 -14.68 14.35
N GLY A 126 12.21 -14.15 13.87
CA GLY A 126 13.18 -14.79 13.01
C GLY A 126 12.93 -14.53 11.52
N ALA A 127 13.99 -14.26 10.77
CA ALA A 127 13.91 -13.91 9.34
C ALA A 127 13.22 -15.00 8.50
N HIS A 128 13.47 -16.27 8.78
CA HIS A 128 12.86 -17.39 8.05
C HIS A 128 11.33 -17.40 8.21
N ARG A 129 10.82 -17.23 9.43
CA ARG A 129 9.37 -17.21 9.68
C ARG A 129 8.69 -16.00 9.05
N LEU A 130 9.38 -14.86 9.02
CA LEU A 130 8.85 -13.68 8.33
C LEU A 130 8.76 -13.91 6.82
N GLU A 131 9.74 -14.59 6.22
CA GLU A 131 9.73 -14.94 4.81
C GLU A 131 8.63 -15.96 4.46
N GLU A 132 8.39 -16.95 5.32
CA GLU A 132 7.25 -17.86 5.18
C GLU A 132 5.91 -17.11 5.22
N LEU A 133 5.78 -16.13 6.12
CA LEU A 133 4.60 -15.26 6.16
C LEU A 133 4.44 -14.46 4.86
N ARG A 134 5.53 -13.87 4.35
CA ARG A 134 5.55 -13.12 3.08
C ARG A 134 5.07 -13.99 1.93
N THR A 135 5.60 -15.21 1.82
CA THR A 135 5.21 -16.17 0.79
C THR A 135 3.72 -16.51 0.90
N THR A 136 3.24 -16.83 2.10
CA THR A 136 1.82 -17.15 2.35
C THR A 136 0.89 -16.00 1.95
N LEU A 137 1.24 -14.77 2.31
CA LEU A 137 0.46 -13.59 1.93
C LEU A 137 0.47 -13.35 0.41
N SER A 138 1.62 -13.55 -0.23
CA SER A 138 1.75 -13.45 -1.69
C SER A 138 0.86 -14.45 -2.42
N ASP A 139 0.83 -15.70 -1.97
CA ASP A 139 -0.03 -16.75 -2.52
C ASP A 139 -1.51 -16.40 -2.39
N LEU A 140 -1.92 -15.90 -1.23
CA LEU A 140 -3.31 -15.45 -1.00
C LEU A 140 -3.70 -14.29 -1.92
N LEU A 141 -2.80 -13.34 -2.15
CA LEU A 141 -3.03 -12.21 -3.05
C LEU A 141 -3.14 -12.67 -4.50
N THR A 142 -2.24 -13.56 -4.94
CA THR A 142 -2.24 -14.14 -6.29
C THR A 142 -3.52 -14.94 -6.55
N TYR A 143 -3.95 -15.77 -5.60
CA TYR A 143 -5.19 -16.52 -5.70
C TYR A 143 -6.43 -15.60 -5.88
N ARG A 144 -6.47 -14.47 -5.17
CA ARG A 144 -7.56 -13.49 -5.31
C ARG A 144 -7.58 -12.78 -6.66
N GLN A 145 -6.40 -12.51 -7.24
CA GLN A 145 -6.30 -11.87 -8.56
C GLN A 145 -6.70 -12.80 -9.70
N GLY A 146 -6.49 -14.11 -9.54
CA GLY A 146 -6.89 -15.13 -10.50
C GLY A 146 -8.39 -15.49 -10.49
N GLN A 147 -9.19 -14.94 -9.57
CA GLN A 147 -10.64 -15.13 -9.51
C GLN A 147 -11.40 -13.80 -9.79
N PRO A 148 -11.51 -13.34 -11.03
CA PRO A 148 -12.37 -12.21 -11.36
C PRO A 148 -13.84 -12.66 -11.27
N GLY A 149 -14.54 -12.39 -10.17
CA GLY A 149 -15.97 -12.68 -10.12
C GLY A 149 -16.65 -12.83 -8.76
N ARG A 150 -15.94 -12.83 -7.63
CA ARG A 150 -16.60 -12.77 -6.31
C ARG A 150 -16.66 -11.33 -5.77
N GLN A 151 -17.26 -10.45 -6.56
CA GLN A 151 -17.77 -9.19 -6.00
C GLN A 151 -19.07 -9.49 -5.26
N ARG A 152 -19.14 -8.98 -4.06
CA ARG A 152 -20.18 -9.08 -3.06
C ARG A 152 -21.60 -9.04 -3.67
N ARG A 153 -22.41 -10.06 -3.38
CA ARG A 153 -23.85 -9.91 -3.26
C ARG A 153 -24.15 -9.34 -1.89
#